data_8604483117323875159f83b4aaef26fd
#
_entry.id   8604483117323875159f83b4aaef26fd
#
_cell.length_a   1.000
_cell.length_b   1.000
_cell.length_c   1.000
_cell.angle_alpha   90.00
_cell.angle_beta   90.00
_cell.angle_gamma   90.00
#
_symmetry.space_group_name_H-M   'P 1'
#
loop_
_entity.id
_entity.type
_entity.pdbx_description
1 polymer ?
#
loop_
_entity_poly.entity_id
_entity_poly.type
_entity_poly.pdbx_seq_one_letter_code
_entity_poly.pdbx_strand_id
1 'polypeptide(L)'
;MKQKRMPERRWLLCLVLLGFVAPSIYAQQQPAPPNTPAPQAPAAQPQATPPGPAQRTAGPIVRQIEIQYAGPATLSRQRILTNMKTTVGQPYSETVVEDDVRALYGTGLVTNVRIYGEPLPDGVKVIVVVQTRVTLAGVYVVGNEKVKTSRIRKEMALKINSPLDEQTLETARQKVVDLYQKRGYPDVDVQYKVETNEDRGTATVTYSVSEGTKSIVKRIRFSGNTALTSKRLKKEMKTKENNILAFLTGAGKLNSAQLDEDVQKIKELFQDNGYEDVQVTDVKINREGPKYVDIDIYIEQGTQYHINAVSIEGLQVVTEANFRKVIKQKEGAIFSPQKLEKDIKAVEDAYGVAGYADAKVAVQTTPAGPGLVDLHYKIEEGIKSYVERINISGNTRTKDKVIRRELVLAPGDVFDTVRVDISKKRLEGLQYFEKVDSYASDTLVPGRKDLNIVVQEKRTGSLNFGMGFSSDEGLLGFAELSQGNFDILNWKTFTGAGEKFRIRVQIGTEE
;
A
#
# COMPACT_ATOMS: atom_id res chain seq x y z
N MET A 1 -19.21 -29.71 -56.84
CA MET A 1 -20.49 -30.29 -57.26
C MET A 1 -21.40 -30.51 -56.08
N LYS A 2 -22.63 -29.99 -56.24
CA LYS A 2 -23.82 -30.14 -55.39
C LYS A 2 -23.94 -29.24 -54.14
N GLN A 3 -24.54 -28.07 -54.45
CA GLN A 3 -25.47 -27.30 -53.56
C GLN A 3 -26.66 -28.13 -53.09
N LYS A 4 -27.20 -27.82 -51.90
CA LYS A 4 -28.64 -27.89 -51.55
C LYS A 4 -28.87 -27.00 -50.31
N ARG A 5 -29.36 -25.79 -50.50
CA ARG A 5 -30.71 -25.16 -50.40
C ARG A 5 -31.42 -25.41 -49.07
N MET A 6 -31.72 -24.21 -48.43
CA MET A 6 -32.74 -23.96 -47.39
C MET A 6 -34.14 -24.51 -47.72
N PRO A 7 -35.05 -24.52 -46.71
CA PRO A 7 -36.20 -23.66 -46.84
C PRO A 7 -36.55 -22.80 -45.61
N GLU A 8 -37.06 -21.62 -45.91
CA GLU A 8 -37.88 -20.73 -45.06
C GLU A 8 -39.25 -21.30 -44.78
N ARG A 9 -39.85 -20.93 -43.63
CA ARG A 9 -41.31 -20.70 -43.40
C ARG A 9 -41.46 -20.02 -42.03
N ARG A 10 -41.84 -18.75 -42.00
CA ARG A 10 -43.14 -18.04 -42.08
C ARG A 10 -43.99 -18.16 -40.81
N TRP A 11 -44.06 -17.03 -40.09
CA TRP A 11 -45.18 -16.35 -39.47
C TRP A 11 -46.30 -17.16 -38.80
N LEU A 12 -46.57 -16.83 -37.52
CA LEU A 12 -47.95 -16.57 -37.06
C LEU A 12 -47.92 -15.61 -35.84
N LEU A 13 -48.50 -14.43 -36.07
CA LEU A 13 -48.98 -13.50 -35.05
C LEU A 13 -50.18 -14.14 -34.33
N CYS A 14 -50.23 -14.12 -33.02
CA CYS A 14 -51.50 -14.17 -32.27
C CYS A 14 -51.49 -13.05 -31.22
N LEU A 15 -52.22 -12.03 -31.54
CA LEU A 15 -52.74 -11.02 -30.61
C LEU A 15 -53.85 -11.66 -29.77
N VAL A 16 -53.75 -11.62 -28.46
CA VAL A 16 -54.89 -11.77 -27.54
C VAL A 16 -54.86 -10.62 -26.55
N LEU A 17 -55.82 -9.73 -26.72
CA LEU A 17 -56.26 -8.69 -25.79
C LEU A 17 -57.09 -9.31 -24.67
N LEU A 18 -57.18 -8.59 -23.55
CA LEU A 18 -58.06 -8.66 -22.36
C LEU A 18 -57.36 -9.24 -21.14
N GLY A 19 -57.38 -8.63 -19.96
CA GLY A 19 -58.24 -7.68 -19.35
C GLY A 19 -57.64 -7.16 -18.07
N PHE A 20 -57.85 -5.89 -17.79
CA PHE A 20 -57.57 -5.21 -16.52
C PHE A 20 -58.41 -5.80 -15.40
N VAL A 21 -57.81 -6.34 -14.35
CA VAL A 21 -58.43 -6.48 -13.03
C VAL A 21 -57.46 -5.91 -12.00
N ALA A 22 -57.84 -4.78 -11.43
CA ALA A 22 -57.17 -4.20 -10.27
C ALA A 22 -57.63 -4.91 -8.99
N PRO A 23 -56.72 -5.31 -8.08
CA PRO A 23 -57.15 -5.70 -6.74
C PRO A 23 -57.29 -4.46 -5.86
N SER A 24 -58.46 -4.30 -5.28
CA SER A 24 -58.83 -3.31 -4.28
C SER A 24 -57.98 -3.49 -3.00
N ILE A 25 -57.34 -2.42 -2.59
CA ILE A 25 -56.64 -2.36 -1.29
C ILE A 25 -57.69 -2.16 -0.20
N TYR A 26 -57.88 -3.14 0.64
CA TYR A 26 -58.63 -2.99 1.92
C TYR A 26 -57.76 -2.18 2.88
N ALA A 27 -58.14 -0.93 3.13
CA ALA A 27 -57.62 -0.14 4.23
C ALA A 27 -58.34 -0.60 5.52
N GLN A 28 -57.56 -1.19 6.43
CA GLN A 28 -58.03 -1.40 7.81
C GLN A 28 -58.03 -0.07 8.56
N GLN A 29 -59.23 0.40 8.92
CA GLN A 29 -59.44 1.52 9.86
C GLN A 29 -59.06 1.09 11.27
N GLN A 30 -58.10 1.77 11.86
CA GLN A 30 -57.88 1.76 13.31
C GLN A 30 -58.93 2.69 13.98
N PRO A 31 -59.49 2.32 15.15
CA PRO A 31 -60.44 3.14 15.86
C PRO A 31 -59.80 4.38 16.49
N ALA A 32 -60.48 5.50 16.39
CA ALA A 32 -60.07 6.79 16.97
C ALA A 32 -60.12 6.78 18.50
N PRO A 33 -59.18 7.46 19.20
CA PRO A 33 -59.27 7.71 20.64
C PRO A 33 -60.30 8.79 20.97
N PRO A 34 -60.87 8.82 22.17
CA PRO A 34 -62.00 9.65 22.55
C PRO A 34 -61.67 11.14 22.67
N ASN A 35 -62.67 11.96 22.30
CA ASN A 35 -62.67 13.42 22.34
C ASN A 35 -62.24 13.99 23.71
N THR A 36 -61.19 14.82 23.70
CA THR A 36 -60.90 15.80 24.74
C THR A 36 -61.22 17.18 24.23
N PRO A 37 -61.93 18.05 25.00
CA PRO A 37 -62.39 19.34 24.48
C PRO A 37 -61.25 20.31 24.19
N ALA A 38 -61.35 21.02 23.07
CA ALA A 38 -60.39 22.01 22.62
C ALA A 38 -60.34 23.22 23.60
N PRO A 39 -59.11 23.73 23.88
CA PRO A 39 -58.95 25.00 24.55
C PRO A 39 -59.27 26.14 23.59
N GLN A 40 -60.02 27.13 24.04
CA GLN A 40 -60.39 28.36 23.33
C GLN A 40 -59.15 29.13 22.93
N ALA A 41 -59.16 29.64 21.68
CA ALA A 41 -58.10 30.47 21.13
C ALA A 41 -58.03 31.81 21.87
N PRO A 42 -56.81 32.27 22.24
CA PRO A 42 -56.60 33.66 22.68
C PRO A 42 -56.60 34.59 21.44
N ALA A 43 -57.13 35.78 21.65
CA ALA A 43 -57.31 36.87 20.70
C ALA A 43 -56.03 37.19 19.90
N ALA A 44 -56.19 37.46 18.62
CA ALA A 44 -55.16 37.86 17.70
C ALA A 44 -54.32 39.03 18.19
N GLN A 45 -53.03 38.80 18.44
CA GLN A 45 -52.03 39.84 18.54
C GLN A 45 -51.56 40.23 17.11
N PRO A 46 -51.17 41.47 16.86
CA PRO A 46 -50.74 41.91 15.54
C PRO A 46 -49.47 41.15 15.13
N GLN A 47 -49.51 40.56 13.94
CA GLN A 47 -48.35 39.87 13.34
C GLN A 47 -47.19 40.84 13.22
N ALA A 48 -46.13 40.57 13.98
CA ALA A 48 -44.82 41.18 13.75
C ALA A 48 -44.33 40.73 12.36
N THR A 49 -44.01 41.69 11.53
CA THR A 49 -43.31 41.49 10.25
C THR A 49 -42.09 40.57 10.44
N PRO A 50 -41.85 39.59 9.57
CA PRO A 50 -40.65 38.75 9.69
C PRO A 50 -39.41 39.67 9.64
N PRO A 51 -38.42 39.46 10.49
CA PRO A 51 -37.18 40.21 10.44
C PRO A 51 -36.56 40.00 9.05
N GLY A 52 -36.29 41.09 8.36
CA GLY A 52 -35.54 41.09 7.11
C GLY A 52 -34.21 40.36 7.31
N PRO A 53 -33.56 39.93 6.22
CA PRO A 53 -32.29 39.16 6.33
C PRO A 53 -31.36 39.91 7.24
N ALA A 54 -30.94 39.26 8.34
CA ALA A 54 -29.99 39.81 9.29
C ALA A 54 -28.79 40.38 8.51
N GLN A 55 -28.67 41.69 8.48
CA GLN A 55 -27.43 42.30 8.02
C GLN A 55 -26.32 41.70 8.90
N ARG A 56 -25.47 40.85 8.30
CA ARG A 56 -24.21 40.44 8.91
C ARG A 56 -23.43 41.72 9.15
N THR A 57 -23.45 42.21 10.36
CA THR A 57 -22.60 43.34 10.76
C THR A 57 -21.18 42.88 10.43
N ALA A 58 -20.59 43.56 9.44
CA ALA A 58 -19.20 43.32 9.10
C ALA A 58 -18.39 43.54 10.38
N GLY A 59 -17.62 42.53 10.79
CA GLY A 59 -16.77 42.62 11.96
C GLY A 59 -15.84 43.82 11.89
N PRO A 60 -15.24 44.24 12.99
CA PRO A 60 -14.32 45.39 13.02
C PRO A 60 -13.18 45.16 12.00
N ILE A 61 -12.76 46.24 11.33
CA ILE A 61 -11.74 46.14 10.26
C ILE A 61 -10.37 45.87 10.87
N VAL A 62 -9.64 44.92 10.27
CA VAL A 62 -8.23 44.62 10.64
C VAL A 62 -7.36 45.80 10.22
N ARG A 63 -6.79 46.49 11.19
CA ARG A 63 -5.92 47.67 10.96
C ARG A 63 -4.46 47.31 10.88
N GLN A 64 -4.06 46.30 11.66
CA GLN A 64 -2.67 45.87 11.75
C GLN A 64 -2.57 44.37 12.00
N ILE A 65 -1.54 43.73 11.45
CA ILE A 65 -1.16 42.37 11.77
C ILE A 65 0.26 42.38 12.33
N GLU A 66 0.39 41.92 13.57
CA GLU A 66 1.66 41.79 14.26
C GLU A 66 2.01 40.29 14.41
N ILE A 67 3.23 39.90 14.05
CA ILE A 67 3.72 38.53 14.23
C ILE A 67 4.74 38.55 15.36
N GLN A 68 4.44 37.74 16.40
CA GLN A 68 5.30 37.52 17.54
C GLN A 68 5.82 36.08 17.50
N TYR A 69 7.14 35.91 17.71
CA TYR A 69 7.75 34.58 17.75
C TYR A 69 7.91 34.14 19.20
N ALA A 70 7.30 33.02 19.55
CA ALA A 70 7.50 32.32 20.83
C ALA A 70 8.71 31.39 20.73
N GLY A 71 9.89 31.92 20.46
CA GLY A 71 11.14 31.23 20.22
C GLY A 71 11.85 31.70 18.95
N PRO A 72 12.81 30.92 18.42
CA PRO A 72 13.61 31.35 17.28
C PRO A 72 12.77 31.61 16.03
N ALA A 73 13.00 32.72 15.35
CA ALA A 73 12.28 33.09 14.12
C ALA A 73 12.84 32.35 12.88
N THR A 74 12.56 31.07 12.74
CA THR A 74 13.03 30.25 11.59
C THR A 74 12.19 30.44 10.32
N LEU A 75 11.01 31.07 10.45
CA LEU A 75 10.10 31.35 9.36
C LEU A 75 9.97 32.87 9.17
N SER A 76 10.15 33.37 7.96
CA SER A 76 10.03 34.80 7.70
C SER A 76 8.57 35.27 7.85
N ARG A 77 8.41 36.52 8.32
CA ARG A 77 7.10 37.20 8.43
C ARG A 77 6.29 37.10 7.14
N GLN A 78 6.93 37.34 6.00
CA GLN A 78 6.29 37.27 4.68
C GLN A 78 5.68 35.89 4.43
N ARG A 79 6.38 34.81 4.79
CA ARG A 79 5.92 33.44 4.56
C ARG A 79 4.76 33.06 5.47
N ILE A 80 4.69 33.60 6.67
CA ILE A 80 3.52 33.45 7.56
C ILE A 80 2.31 34.12 6.92
N LEU A 81 2.45 35.42 6.54
CA LEU A 81 1.37 36.22 5.95
C LEU A 81 0.85 35.59 4.62
N THR A 82 1.72 35.01 3.80
CA THR A 82 1.31 34.35 2.53
C THR A 82 0.42 33.12 2.75
N ASN A 83 0.51 32.49 3.92
CA ASN A 83 -0.30 31.32 4.28
C ASN A 83 -1.55 31.69 5.11
N MET A 84 -1.86 32.98 5.26
CA MET A 84 -3.03 33.48 5.96
C MET A 84 -4.00 34.12 4.96
N LYS A 85 -5.29 33.97 5.23
CA LYS A 85 -6.38 34.66 4.51
C LYS A 85 -6.71 36.00 5.13
N THR A 86 -6.42 36.20 6.44
CA THR A 86 -6.62 37.45 7.15
C THR A 86 -5.64 38.50 6.61
N THR A 87 -6.16 39.61 6.12
CA THR A 87 -5.36 40.72 5.57
C THR A 87 -5.81 42.05 6.15
N VAL A 88 -4.88 43.03 6.17
CA VAL A 88 -5.21 44.40 6.61
C VAL A 88 -6.25 45.01 5.67
N GLY A 89 -7.25 45.70 6.25
CA GLY A 89 -8.35 46.31 5.51
C GLY A 89 -9.59 45.46 5.36
N GLN A 90 -9.57 44.17 5.72
CA GLN A 90 -10.74 43.28 5.70
C GLN A 90 -11.43 43.19 7.07
N PRO A 91 -12.73 42.81 7.12
CA PRO A 91 -13.42 42.55 8.36
C PRO A 91 -12.78 41.38 9.12
N TYR A 92 -12.57 41.53 10.42
CA TYR A 92 -12.13 40.44 11.29
C TYR A 92 -13.22 39.39 11.43
N SER A 93 -12.86 38.11 11.24
CA SER A 93 -13.75 36.98 11.37
C SER A 93 -13.05 35.83 12.07
N GLU A 94 -13.62 35.33 13.14
CA GLU A 94 -13.09 34.18 13.89
C GLU A 94 -12.96 32.91 13.02
N THR A 95 -13.91 32.68 12.13
CA THR A 95 -13.88 31.54 11.22
C THR A 95 -12.68 31.61 10.25
N VAL A 96 -12.32 32.82 9.77
CA VAL A 96 -11.15 32.99 8.90
C VAL A 96 -9.86 32.82 9.71
N VAL A 97 -9.84 33.29 10.96
CA VAL A 97 -8.70 33.08 11.87
C VAL A 97 -8.47 31.62 12.20
N GLU A 98 -9.55 30.83 12.41
CA GLU A 98 -9.42 29.38 12.57
C GLU A 98 -8.88 28.68 11.32
N ASP A 99 -9.31 29.11 10.15
CA ASP A 99 -8.78 28.62 8.87
C ASP A 99 -7.29 28.95 8.73
N ASP A 100 -6.88 30.16 9.13
CA ASP A 100 -5.48 30.59 9.10
C ASP A 100 -4.61 29.75 10.06
N VAL A 101 -5.12 29.46 11.25
CA VAL A 101 -4.44 28.55 12.19
C VAL A 101 -4.26 27.17 11.56
N ARG A 102 -5.31 26.62 10.95
CA ARG A 102 -5.22 25.30 10.25
C ARG A 102 -4.25 25.35 9.08
N ALA A 103 -4.28 26.42 8.29
CA ALA A 103 -3.37 26.60 7.15
C ALA A 103 -1.91 26.67 7.59
N LEU A 104 -1.60 27.42 8.65
CA LEU A 104 -0.25 27.53 9.20
C LEU A 104 0.25 26.18 9.75
N TYR A 105 -0.58 25.43 10.49
CA TYR A 105 -0.24 24.06 10.92
C TYR A 105 -0.02 23.13 9.71
N GLY A 106 -0.86 23.27 8.68
CA GLY A 106 -0.75 22.48 7.44
C GLY A 106 0.57 22.67 6.69
N THR A 107 1.29 23.79 6.93
CA THR A 107 2.65 23.98 6.36
C THR A 107 3.70 23.04 6.95
N GLY A 108 3.46 22.46 8.14
CA GLY A 108 4.42 21.64 8.88
C GLY A 108 5.61 22.42 9.47
N LEU A 109 5.66 23.74 9.29
CA LEU A 109 6.79 24.61 9.68
C LEU A 109 6.64 25.19 11.08
N VAL A 110 5.46 25.04 11.68
CA VAL A 110 5.14 25.59 13.01
C VAL A 110 4.79 24.45 13.98
N THR A 111 5.12 24.65 15.26
CA THR A 111 4.76 23.74 16.34
C THR A 111 3.57 24.23 17.14
N ASN A 112 3.42 25.57 17.23
CA ASN A 112 2.29 26.20 17.91
C ASN A 112 1.93 27.48 17.21
N VAL A 113 0.63 27.76 17.07
CA VAL A 113 0.09 29.00 16.49
C VAL A 113 -1.09 29.43 17.35
N ARG A 114 -1.10 30.70 17.74
CA ARG A 114 -2.22 31.34 18.38
C ARG A 114 -2.47 32.66 17.68
N ILE A 115 -3.71 32.92 17.27
CA ILE A 115 -4.12 34.17 16.62
C ILE A 115 -5.25 34.75 17.44
N TYR A 116 -5.11 36.02 17.84
CA TYR A 116 -6.16 36.73 18.56
C TYR A 116 -6.21 38.18 18.14
N GLY A 117 -7.39 38.80 18.29
CA GLY A 117 -7.62 40.19 17.97
C GLY A 117 -7.53 41.05 19.23
N GLU A 118 -6.74 42.14 19.20
CA GLU A 118 -6.69 43.18 20.19
C GLU A 118 -7.53 44.37 19.68
N PRO A 119 -8.56 44.83 20.43
CA PRO A 119 -9.40 45.93 19.98
C PRO A 119 -8.63 47.27 19.94
N LEU A 120 -8.78 47.98 18.84
CA LEU A 120 -8.27 49.36 18.66
C LEU A 120 -9.49 50.30 18.53
N PRO A 121 -9.30 51.64 18.77
CA PRO A 121 -10.39 52.61 18.65
C PRO A 121 -11.06 52.66 17.27
N ASP A 122 -10.35 52.25 16.22
CA ASP A 122 -10.80 52.30 14.82
C ASP A 122 -10.81 50.91 14.13
N GLY A 123 -10.69 49.83 14.89
CA GLY A 123 -10.67 48.48 14.34
C GLY A 123 -10.08 47.39 15.24
N VAL A 124 -9.37 46.44 14.67
CA VAL A 124 -8.72 45.34 15.38
C VAL A 124 -7.27 45.20 14.92
N LYS A 125 -6.37 45.00 15.87
CA LYS A 125 -4.99 44.56 15.66
C LYS A 125 -4.96 43.03 15.83
N VAL A 126 -4.59 42.31 14.79
CA VAL A 126 -4.43 40.84 14.84
C VAL A 126 -3.02 40.48 15.26
N ILE A 127 -2.90 39.77 16.38
CA ILE A 127 -1.63 39.28 16.91
C ILE A 127 -1.50 37.80 16.61
N VAL A 128 -0.46 37.43 15.87
CA VAL A 128 -0.14 36.08 15.46
C VAL A 128 1.08 35.61 16.24
N VAL A 129 0.89 34.82 17.27
CA VAL A 129 1.98 34.22 18.05
C VAL A 129 2.34 32.86 17.43
N VAL A 130 3.57 32.76 16.95
CA VAL A 130 4.05 31.55 16.22
C VAL A 130 5.26 30.98 16.92
N GLN A 131 5.22 29.68 17.19
CA GLN A 131 6.39 28.90 17.56
C GLN A 131 6.82 28.08 16.36
N THR A 132 7.97 28.41 15.79
CA THR A 132 8.50 27.73 14.58
C THR A 132 9.29 26.49 14.93
N ARG A 133 9.32 25.50 14.02
CA ARG A 133 10.17 24.33 14.18
C ARG A 133 11.62 24.67 13.92
N VAL A 134 12.50 24.07 14.71
CA VAL A 134 13.95 24.13 14.48
C VAL A 134 14.26 23.43 13.15
N THR A 135 15.14 24.05 12.34
CA THR A 135 15.55 23.49 11.05
C THR A 135 16.93 22.85 11.12
N LEU A 136 17.13 21.77 10.35
CA LEU A 136 18.39 21.05 10.29
C LEU A 136 19.45 21.84 9.53
N ALA A 137 20.49 22.35 10.24
CA ALA A 137 21.59 23.10 9.65
C ALA A 137 22.73 22.21 9.16
N GLY A 138 22.96 21.08 9.83
CA GLY A 138 24.05 20.19 9.48
C GLY A 138 23.90 18.78 10.04
N VAL A 139 24.49 17.81 9.33
CA VAL A 139 24.57 16.41 9.75
C VAL A 139 26.03 15.98 9.75
N TYR A 140 26.51 15.55 10.88
CA TYR A 140 27.85 15.00 11.05
C TYR A 140 27.79 13.51 11.40
N VAL A 141 28.78 12.77 10.96
CA VAL A 141 28.92 11.34 11.28
C VAL A 141 30.35 11.12 11.74
N VAL A 142 30.50 10.51 12.89
CA VAL A 142 31.78 10.22 13.52
C VAL A 142 31.88 8.74 13.88
N GLY A 143 33.11 8.19 13.99
CA GLY A 143 33.35 6.79 14.34
C GLY A 143 33.18 5.80 13.18
N ASN A 144 32.85 6.27 11.98
CA ASN A 144 32.66 5.42 10.79
C ASN A 144 33.99 5.22 10.02
N GLU A 145 34.71 4.15 10.32
CA GLU A 145 35.97 3.80 9.64
C GLU A 145 35.77 2.93 8.40
N LYS A 146 34.83 1.98 8.45
CA LYS A 146 34.62 0.94 7.41
C LYS A 146 33.63 1.37 6.35
N VAL A 147 32.77 2.34 6.64
CA VAL A 147 31.78 2.87 5.70
C VAL A 147 32.02 4.36 5.48
N LYS A 148 32.16 4.76 4.22
CA LYS A 148 32.37 6.18 3.87
C LYS A 148 31.20 7.06 4.32
N THR A 149 31.48 8.20 4.93
CA THR A 149 30.49 9.17 5.40
C THR A 149 29.51 9.59 4.30
N SER A 150 29.97 9.74 3.05
CA SER A 150 29.12 10.06 1.91
C SER A 150 28.04 9.00 1.66
N ARG A 151 28.36 7.72 1.87
CA ARG A 151 27.41 6.62 1.74
C ARG A 151 26.39 6.63 2.87
N ILE A 152 26.84 6.87 4.12
CA ILE A 152 25.97 6.97 5.29
C ILE A 152 24.97 8.12 5.07
N ARG A 153 25.44 9.32 4.71
CA ARG A 153 24.58 10.49 4.45
C ARG A 153 23.53 10.22 3.35
N LYS A 154 23.94 9.51 2.28
CA LYS A 154 23.01 9.12 1.22
C LYS A 154 21.90 8.20 1.73
N GLU A 155 22.22 7.26 2.59
CA GLU A 155 21.25 6.32 3.16
C GLU A 155 20.30 6.99 4.16
N MET A 156 20.82 7.90 5.00
CA MET A 156 20.02 8.67 5.95
C MET A 156 18.96 9.53 5.26
N ALA A 157 19.23 10.01 4.05
CA ALA A 157 18.35 10.85 3.23
C ALA A 157 17.85 12.13 3.95
N LEU A 158 18.60 12.64 4.93
CA LEU A 158 18.29 13.87 5.63
C LEU A 158 18.57 15.08 4.73
N LYS A 159 17.63 16.02 4.70
CA LYS A 159 17.76 17.25 3.90
C LYS A 159 18.11 18.42 4.81
N ILE A 160 19.17 19.16 4.46
CA ILE A 160 19.51 20.41 5.11
C ILE A 160 18.36 21.42 4.88
N ASN A 161 18.11 22.29 5.87
CA ASN A 161 17.02 23.26 5.89
C ASN A 161 15.60 22.67 5.93
N SER A 162 15.45 21.37 6.21
CA SER A 162 14.14 20.79 6.52
C SER A 162 13.82 20.95 8.03
N PRO A 163 12.54 20.99 8.40
CA PRO A 163 12.15 20.93 9.81
C PRO A 163 12.73 19.71 10.50
N LEU A 164 13.21 19.88 11.71
CA LEU A 164 13.74 18.80 12.52
C LEU A 164 12.58 18.09 13.23
N ASP A 165 12.57 16.79 13.10
CA ASP A 165 11.58 15.88 13.67
C ASP A 165 12.29 14.65 14.22
N GLU A 166 11.98 14.28 15.44
CA GLU A 166 12.62 13.17 16.14
C GLU A 166 12.41 11.82 15.43
N GLN A 167 11.21 11.60 14.88
CA GLN A 167 10.91 10.38 14.11
C GLN A 167 11.78 10.27 12.84
N THR A 168 12.05 11.40 12.18
CA THR A 168 12.94 11.45 11.01
C THR A 168 14.38 11.14 11.41
N LEU A 169 14.85 11.62 12.57
CA LEU A 169 16.19 11.32 13.09
C LEU A 169 16.34 9.84 13.46
N GLU A 170 15.33 9.29 14.14
CA GLU A 170 15.33 7.87 14.52
C GLU A 170 15.27 6.96 13.29
N THR A 171 14.45 7.30 12.29
CA THR A 171 14.42 6.60 11.01
C THR A 171 15.79 6.63 10.31
N ALA A 172 16.46 7.78 10.34
CA ALA A 172 17.81 7.91 9.78
C ALA A 172 18.83 7.06 10.55
N ARG A 173 18.76 7.04 11.91
CA ARG A 173 19.57 6.17 12.76
C ARG A 173 19.39 4.71 12.36
N GLN A 174 18.15 4.25 12.27
CA GLN A 174 17.85 2.86 11.92
C GLN A 174 18.38 2.48 10.53
N LYS A 175 18.25 3.37 9.53
CA LYS A 175 18.83 3.15 8.20
C LYS A 175 20.36 3.00 8.23
N VAL A 176 21.06 3.70 9.14
CA VAL A 176 22.49 3.53 9.31
C VAL A 176 22.80 2.16 9.94
N VAL A 177 22.06 1.76 10.97
CA VAL A 177 22.17 0.43 11.57
C VAL A 177 21.99 -0.65 10.50
N ASP A 178 20.91 -0.58 9.73
CA ASP A 178 20.62 -1.53 8.64
C ASP A 178 21.75 -1.59 7.58
N LEU A 179 22.33 -0.42 7.24
CA LEU A 179 23.43 -0.33 6.30
C LEU A 179 24.65 -1.12 6.79
N TYR A 180 24.99 -1.04 8.08
CA TYR A 180 26.09 -1.77 8.68
C TYR A 180 25.79 -3.25 8.84
N GLN A 181 24.59 -3.61 9.30
CA GLN A 181 24.15 -5.00 9.43
C GLN A 181 24.17 -5.73 8.08
N LYS A 182 23.66 -5.11 7.00
CA LYS A 182 23.75 -5.64 5.63
C LYS A 182 25.20 -5.86 5.16
N ARG A 183 26.18 -5.22 5.80
CA ARG A 183 27.60 -5.39 5.51
C ARG A 183 28.31 -6.41 6.41
N GLY A 184 27.57 -6.99 7.36
CA GLY A 184 28.07 -8.01 8.28
C GLY A 184 28.63 -7.45 9.57
N TYR A 185 28.16 -6.29 10.02
CA TYR A 185 28.45 -5.71 11.33
C TYR A 185 27.19 -5.76 12.20
N PRO A 186 26.89 -6.93 12.80
CA PRO A 186 25.63 -7.11 13.55
C PRO A 186 25.59 -6.29 14.85
N ASP A 187 26.74 -6.04 15.47
CA ASP A 187 26.87 -5.37 16.76
C ASP A 187 27.08 -3.86 16.62
N VAL A 188 26.71 -3.27 15.46
CA VAL A 188 26.82 -1.82 15.28
C VAL A 188 25.86 -1.09 16.23
N ASP A 189 26.40 -0.11 16.95
CA ASP A 189 25.60 0.85 17.72
C ASP A 189 25.70 2.22 17.09
N VAL A 190 24.56 2.88 16.94
CA VAL A 190 24.44 4.23 16.36
C VAL A 190 23.61 5.08 17.27
N GLN A 191 24.21 6.13 17.79
CA GLN A 191 23.55 7.11 18.62
C GLN A 191 23.59 8.47 17.93
N TYR A 192 22.66 9.36 18.26
CA TYR A 192 22.71 10.72 17.75
C TYR A 192 22.54 11.73 18.87
N LYS A 193 23.19 12.89 18.70
CA LYS A 193 23.11 14.04 19.58
C LYS A 193 22.63 15.23 18.76
N VAL A 194 21.63 15.95 19.27
CA VAL A 194 21.10 17.18 18.66
C VAL A 194 21.65 18.36 19.44
N GLU A 195 22.30 19.28 18.75
CA GLU A 195 22.76 20.57 19.31
C GLU A 195 21.98 21.69 18.66
N THR A 196 21.14 22.36 19.45
CA THR A 196 20.27 23.43 18.99
C THR A 196 20.92 24.79 19.20
N ASN A 197 20.92 25.64 18.17
CA ASN A 197 21.25 27.04 18.25
C ASN A 197 19.94 27.82 18.33
N GLU A 198 19.61 28.30 19.54
CA GLU A 198 18.36 29.01 19.81
C GLU A 198 18.27 30.34 19.08
N ASP A 199 19.39 31.06 18.94
CA ASP A 199 19.41 32.37 18.27
C ASP A 199 19.05 32.27 16.78
N ARG A 200 19.49 31.17 16.13
CA ARG A 200 19.27 30.95 14.71
C ARG A 200 18.08 30.02 14.41
N GLY A 201 17.52 29.40 15.44
CA GLY A 201 16.47 28.38 15.28
C GLY A 201 16.88 27.20 14.43
N THR A 202 18.16 26.83 14.53
CA THR A 202 18.75 25.74 13.75
C THR A 202 19.32 24.69 14.68
N ALA A 203 19.37 23.43 14.20
CA ALA A 203 20.04 22.39 14.93
C ALA A 203 21.06 21.65 14.05
N THR A 204 22.10 21.20 14.70
CA THR A 204 23.11 20.31 14.13
C THR A 204 22.98 18.94 14.77
N VAL A 205 22.99 17.89 13.95
CA VAL A 205 22.88 16.52 14.43
C VAL A 205 24.18 15.78 14.16
N THR A 206 24.74 15.19 15.20
CA THR A 206 25.95 14.37 15.14
C THR A 206 25.57 12.92 15.43
N TYR A 207 25.77 12.05 14.45
CA TYR A 207 25.63 10.59 14.60
C TYR A 207 26.97 9.97 14.96
N SER A 208 27.02 9.31 16.11
CA SER A 208 28.19 8.56 16.59
C SER A 208 27.99 7.08 16.28
N VAL A 209 28.90 6.49 15.51
CA VAL A 209 28.83 5.11 15.07
C VAL A 209 29.92 4.32 15.79
N SER A 210 29.52 3.27 16.51
CA SER A 210 30.39 2.22 17.01
C SER A 210 30.22 0.99 16.12
N GLU A 211 31.16 0.76 15.20
CA GLU A 211 30.97 -0.22 14.10
C GLU A 211 30.93 -1.67 14.57
N GLY A 212 31.49 -1.98 15.75
CA GLY A 212 31.63 -3.34 16.23
C GLY A 212 32.58 -4.19 15.38
N THR A 213 32.47 -5.51 15.52
CA THR A 213 33.30 -6.45 14.75
C THR A 213 32.52 -7.06 13.59
N LYS A 214 33.18 -7.16 12.43
CA LYS A 214 32.61 -7.85 11.27
C LYS A 214 32.45 -9.32 11.56
N SER A 215 31.21 -9.84 11.44
CA SER A 215 30.91 -11.25 11.67
C SER A 215 30.68 -11.98 10.37
N ILE A 216 31.41 -13.09 10.19
CA ILE A 216 31.38 -13.94 9.00
C ILE A 216 30.80 -15.30 9.42
N VAL A 217 29.66 -15.70 8.86
CA VAL A 217 29.05 -17.00 9.14
C VAL A 217 29.89 -18.12 8.55
N LYS A 218 30.51 -18.93 9.41
CA LYS A 218 31.33 -20.05 9.02
C LYS A 218 30.48 -21.30 8.81
N ARG A 219 29.62 -21.61 9.77
CA ARG A 219 28.75 -22.79 9.75
C ARG A 219 27.37 -22.46 10.29
N ILE A 220 26.36 -23.15 9.75
CA ILE A 220 25.01 -23.15 10.26
C ILE A 220 24.64 -24.60 10.58
N ARG A 221 24.29 -24.87 11.82
CA ARG A 221 23.92 -26.20 12.31
C ARG A 221 22.50 -26.19 12.82
N PHE A 222 21.82 -27.33 12.66
CA PHE A 222 20.47 -27.53 13.16
C PHE A 222 20.47 -28.74 14.08
N SER A 223 19.69 -28.65 15.14
CA SER A 223 19.44 -29.73 16.10
C SER A 223 17.93 -29.92 16.28
N GLY A 224 17.49 -31.19 16.36
CA GLY A 224 16.06 -31.52 16.49
C GLY A 224 15.28 -31.60 15.18
N ASN A 225 15.91 -31.37 14.04
CA ASN A 225 15.30 -31.41 12.70
C ASN A 225 15.27 -32.83 12.09
N THR A 226 14.60 -33.78 12.74
CA THR A 226 14.62 -35.19 12.28
C THR A 226 13.81 -35.40 10.99
N ALA A 227 12.73 -34.66 10.80
CA ALA A 227 11.86 -34.78 9.64
C ALA A 227 12.41 -34.09 8.37
N LEU A 228 13.11 -32.99 8.52
CA LEU A 228 13.64 -32.22 7.40
C LEU A 228 15.17 -32.16 7.47
N THR A 229 15.82 -32.43 6.35
CA THR A 229 17.30 -32.43 6.31
C THR A 229 17.85 -31.01 6.46
N SER A 230 18.99 -30.87 7.15
CA SER A 230 19.69 -29.58 7.30
C SER A 230 20.00 -28.91 5.94
N LYS A 231 20.23 -29.71 4.88
CA LYS A 231 20.43 -29.19 3.52
C LYS A 231 19.19 -28.47 2.98
N ARG A 232 17.97 -29.01 3.25
CA ARG A 232 16.72 -28.40 2.84
C ARG A 232 16.47 -27.11 3.61
N LEU A 233 16.72 -27.11 4.93
CA LEU A 233 16.61 -25.92 5.77
C LEU A 233 17.55 -24.79 5.29
N LYS A 234 18.84 -25.11 5.07
CA LYS A 234 19.83 -24.14 4.54
C LYS A 234 19.42 -23.56 3.17
N LYS A 235 18.70 -24.32 2.35
CA LYS A 235 18.24 -23.86 1.03
C LYS A 235 17.23 -22.71 1.16
N GLU A 236 16.31 -22.81 2.11
CA GLU A 236 15.27 -21.81 2.35
C GLU A 236 15.78 -20.53 3.02
N MET A 237 16.83 -20.62 3.82
CA MET A 237 17.45 -19.46 4.45
C MET A 237 18.10 -18.54 3.41
N LYS A 238 18.02 -17.23 3.63
CA LYS A 238 18.81 -16.23 2.90
C LYS A 238 20.22 -16.10 3.47
N THR A 239 20.37 -16.27 4.79
CA THR A 239 21.69 -16.34 5.44
C THR A 239 22.43 -17.57 4.95
N LYS A 240 23.62 -17.38 4.38
CA LYS A 240 24.46 -18.46 3.83
C LYS A 240 25.79 -18.52 4.52
N GLU A 241 26.36 -19.71 4.57
CA GLU A 241 27.75 -19.93 5.01
C GLU A 241 28.72 -19.25 4.04
N ASN A 242 29.83 -18.77 4.59
CA ASN A 242 30.89 -18.20 3.78
C ASN A 242 31.50 -19.27 2.86
N ASN A 243 31.71 -18.92 1.59
CA ASN A 243 32.31 -19.79 0.59
C ASN A 243 33.28 -19.00 -0.31
N ILE A 244 34.00 -19.73 -1.18
CA ILE A 244 35.00 -19.14 -2.08
C ILE A 244 34.40 -18.01 -2.96
N LEU A 245 33.11 -18.11 -3.33
CA LEU A 245 32.40 -17.12 -4.15
C LEU A 245 31.70 -16.03 -3.34
N ALA A 246 31.94 -15.98 -2.01
CA ALA A 246 31.31 -15.02 -1.11
C ALA A 246 31.57 -13.55 -1.51
N PHE A 247 32.66 -13.25 -2.16
CA PHE A 247 33.00 -11.91 -2.66
C PHE A 247 32.06 -11.45 -3.79
N LEU A 248 31.52 -12.38 -4.60
CA LEU A 248 30.54 -12.10 -5.66
C LEU A 248 29.11 -12.16 -5.14
N THR A 249 28.80 -13.18 -4.35
CA THR A 249 27.43 -13.45 -3.90
C THR A 249 27.01 -12.67 -2.65
N GLY A 250 28.00 -12.14 -1.90
CA GLY A 250 27.78 -11.54 -0.59
C GLY A 250 27.46 -12.54 0.53
N ALA A 251 27.66 -13.85 0.29
CA ALA A 251 27.44 -14.91 1.27
C ALA A 251 28.32 -14.74 2.51
N GLY A 252 27.94 -15.36 3.62
CA GLY A 252 28.70 -15.35 4.85
C GLY A 252 28.56 -14.09 5.70
N LYS A 253 27.73 -13.13 5.35
CA LYS A 253 27.47 -11.95 6.20
C LYS A 253 26.40 -12.28 7.22
N LEU A 254 26.66 -11.97 8.49
CA LEU A 254 25.66 -12.06 9.53
C LEU A 254 24.81 -10.76 9.55
N ASN A 255 23.53 -10.91 9.43
CA ASN A 255 22.52 -9.87 9.63
C ASN A 255 21.43 -10.44 10.53
N SER A 256 21.24 -9.85 11.71
CA SER A 256 20.30 -10.34 12.71
C SER A 256 18.85 -10.33 12.19
N ALA A 257 18.39 -9.23 11.60
CA ALA A 257 17.05 -9.16 11.03
C ALA A 257 16.80 -10.20 9.92
N GLN A 258 17.84 -10.48 9.10
CA GLN A 258 17.76 -11.53 8.10
C GLN A 258 17.69 -12.92 8.71
N LEU A 259 18.40 -13.14 9.84
CA LEU A 259 18.37 -14.42 10.55
C LEU A 259 17.01 -14.66 11.17
N ASP A 260 16.36 -13.62 11.72
CA ASP A 260 14.99 -13.70 12.24
C ASP A 260 13.98 -14.07 11.14
N GLU A 261 14.09 -13.46 9.95
CA GLU A 261 13.30 -13.86 8.79
C GLU A 261 13.56 -15.31 8.37
N ASP A 262 14.81 -15.77 8.43
CA ASP A 262 15.16 -17.13 8.10
C ASP A 262 14.60 -18.14 9.11
N VAL A 263 14.56 -17.79 10.40
CA VAL A 263 13.90 -18.58 11.45
C VAL A 263 12.40 -18.71 11.16
N GLN A 264 11.76 -17.62 10.78
CA GLN A 264 10.33 -17.66 10.42
C GLN A 264 10.08 -18.57 9.20
N LYS A 265 10.91 -18.49 8.17
CA LYS A 265 10.81 -19.39 6.99
C LYS A 265 11.05 -20.86 7.33
N ILE A 266 11.94 -21.13 8.28
CA ILE A 266 12.14 -22.50 8.78
C ILE A 266 10.85 -23.01 9.42
N LYS A 267 10.19 -22.22 10.27
CA LYS A 267 8.90 -22.57 10.87
C LYS A 267 7.84 -22.82 9.79
N GLU A 268 7.68 -21.91 8.84
CA GLU A 268 6.74 -22.04 7.72
C GLU A 268 7.00 -23.32 6.91
N LEU A 269 8.29 -23.67 6.66
CA LEU A 269 8.65 -24.90 5.96
C LEU A 269 8.25 -26.15 6.75
N PHE A 270 8.40 -26.18 8.06
CA PHE A 270 7.94 -27.28 8.90
C PHE A 270 6.41 -27.37 8.92
N GLN A 271 5.72 -26.26 9.07
CA GLN A 271 4.26 -26.19 9.02
C GLN A 271 3.71 -26.70 7.69
N ASP A 272 4.34 -26.32 6.57
CA ASP A 272 3.99 -26.81 5.23
C ASP A 272 4.23 -28.33 5.03
N ASN A 273 4.99 -28.94 5.94
CA ASN A 273 5.20 -30.37 5.99
C ASN A 273 4.41 -31.05 7.14
N GLY A 274 3.40 -30.37 7.69
CA GLY A 274 2.48 -30.88 8.69
C GLY A 274 2.88 -30.70 10.14
N TYR A 275 4.02 -30.08 10.42
CA TYR A 275 4.50 -29.85 11.78
C TYR A 275 4.03 -28.48 12.29
N GLU A 276 2.72 -28.39 12.62
CA GLU A 276 2.09 -27.12 13.03
C GLU A 276 2.67 -26.57 14.35
N ASP A 277 2.97 -27.46 15.30
CA ASP A 277 3.47 -27.08 16.63
C ASP A 277 4.97 -26.80 16.65
N VAL A 278 5.61 -26.65 15.49
CA VAL A 278 7.05 -26.43 15.42
C VAL A 278 7.47 -25.16 16.16
N GLN A 279 8.49 -25.28 16.99
CA GLN A 279 9.12 -24.17 17.67
C GLN A 279 10.62 -24.15 17.43
N VAL A 280 11.15 -22.97 17.17
CA VAL A 280 12.59 -22.72 17.27
C VAL A 280 12.83 -22.22 18.68
N THR A 281 13.41 -23.09 19.50
CA THR A 281 13.56 -22.85 20.94
C THR A 281 14.74 -21.94 21.25
N ASP A 282 15.80 -21.99 20.42
CA ASP A 282 16.97 -21.17 20.63
C ASP A 282 17.76 -20.97 19.31
N VAL A 283 18.44 -19.84 19.21
CA VAL A 283 19.37 -19.52 18.12
C VAL A 283 20.65 -18.98 18.72
N LYS A 284 21.67 -19.85 18.82
CA LYS A 284 22.95 -19.48 19.40
C LYS A 284 23.94 -19.04 18.33
N ILE A 285 24.51 -17.86 18.53
CA ILE A 285 25.58 -17.32 17.70
C ILE A 285 26.89 -17.47 18.49
N ASN A 286 27.67 -18.49 18.15
CA ASN A 286 28.92 -18.80 18.81
C ASN A 286 30.07 -18.16 18.05
N ARG A 287 30.85 -17.29 18.69
CA ARG A 287 32.03 -16.65 18.09
C ARG A 287 33.22 -17.61 18.06
N GLU A 288 33.78 -17.81 16.88
CA GLU A 288 35.00 -18.56 16.68
C GLU A 288 36.12 -17.59 16.23
N GLY A 289 36.83 -17.03 17.21
CA GLY A 289 37.82 -15.97 16.99
C GLY A 289 37.19 -14.60 16.67
N PRO A 290 37.98 -13.65 16.13
CA PRO A 290 37.55 -12.25 16.02
C PRO A 290 36.55 -11.97 14.88
N LYS A 291 36.41 -12.87 13.90
CA LYS A 291 35.64 -12.61 12.69
C LYS A 291 34.57 -13.66 12.34
N TYR A 292 34.79 -14.90 12.82
CA TYR A 292 33.92 -16.00 12.42
C TYR A 292 32.88 -16.32 13.49
N VAL A 293 31.68 -16.70 13.00
CA VAL A 293 30.59 -17.13 13.86
C VAL A 293 29.99 -18.42 13.33
N ASP A 294 29.64 -19.31 14.26
CA ASP A 294 28.80 -20.48 14.00
C ASP A 294 27.40 -20.16 14.51
N ILE A 295 26.36 -20.54 13.75
CA ILE A 295 24.97 -20.38 14.11
C ILE A 295 24.40 -21.76 14.40
N ASP A 296 23.90 -21.96 15.62
CA ASP A 296 23.27 -23.21 16.05
C ASP A 296 21.78 -22.92 16.28
N ILE A 297 20.91 -23.58 15.50
CA ILE A 297 19.48 -23.41 15.54
C ILE A 297 18.86 -24.67 16.15
N TYR A 298 18.17 -24.53 17.26
CA TYR A 298 17.52 -25.61 17.99
C TYR A 298 16.03 -25.64 17.67
N ILE A 299 15.54 -26.80 17.23
CA ILE A 299 14.17 -26.96 16.71
C ILE A 299 13.49 -28.06 17.50
N GLU A 300 12.30 -27.76 18.00
CA GLU A 300 11.32 -28.74 18.48
C GLU A 300 10.25 -28.85 17.42
N GLN A 301 10.30 -29.92 16.61
CA GLN A 301 9.45 -30.02 15.42
C GLN A 301 7.97 -30.39 15.73
N GLY A 302 7.70 -30.93 16.93
CA GLY A 302 6.34 -31.35 17.29
C GLY A 302 5.86 -32.59 16.54
N THR A 303 4.53 -32.76 16.52
CA THR A 303 3.85 -33.88 15.85
C THR A 303 3.48 -33.51 14.43
N GLN A 304 3.55 -34.50 13.50
CA GLN A 304 3.06 -34.30 12.14
C GLN A 304 1.55 -34.47 12.07
N TYR A 305 0.86 -33.46 11.56
CA TYR A 305 -0.60 -33.44 11.41
C TYR A 305 -1.03 -33.92 10.02
N HIS A 306 -2.07 -34.77 10.03
CA HIS A 306 -2.76 -35.22 8.84
C HIS A 306 -4.21 -34.77 8.89
N ILE A 307 -4.82 -34.61 7.75
CA ILE A 307 -6.23 -34.25 7.62
C ILE A 307 -7.06 -35.49 7.87
N ASN A 308 -7.91 -35.44 8.91
CA ASN A 308 -8.82 -36.51 9.27
C ASN A 308 -10.11 -36.44 8.44
N ALA A 309 -10.78 -35.29 8.45
CA ALA A 309 -12.02 -35.08 7.70
C ALA A 309 -12.06 -33.70 7.06
N VAL A 310 -12.80 -33.60 5.94
CA VAL A 310 -13.08 -32.34 5.25
C VAL A 310 -14.59 -32.17 5.13
N SER A 311 -15.13 -31.20 5.87
CA SER A 311 -16.54 -30.82 5.83
C SER A 311 -16.73 -29.48 5.13
N ILE A 312 -17.86 -29.34 4.44
CA ILE A 312 -18.14 -28.17 3.59
C ILE A 312 -19.56 -27.70 3.86
N GLU A 313 -19.72 -26.42 4.09
CA GLU A 313 -21.01 -25.78 4.36
C GLU A 313 -21.18 -24.56 3.44
N GLY A 314 -22.43 -24.26 3.05
CA GLY A 314 -22.80 -23.04 2.33
C GLY A 314 -22.79 -23.19 0.80
N LEU A 315 -22.56 -24.38 0.24
CA LEU A 315 -22.64 -24.63 -1.22
C LEU A 315 -24.08 -24.57 -1.71
N GLN A 316 -24.37 -23.70 -2.68
CA GLN A 316 -25.64 -23.62 -3.40
C GLN A 316 -25.45 -23.67 -4.91
N VAL A 317 -24.43 -23.01 -5.42
CA VAL A 317 -24.12 -22.88 -6.86
C VAL A 317 -23.16 -23.96 -7.33
N VAL A 318 -22.16 -24.27 -6.52
CA VAL A 318 -21.13 -25.28 -6.84
C VAL A 318 -21.49 -26.59 -6.14
N THR A 319 -21.48 -27.70 -6.88
CA THR A 319 -21.67 -29.03 -6.27
C THR A 319 -20.46 -29.43 -5.45
N GLU A 320 -20.66 -30.18 -4.36
CA GLU A 320 -19.59 -30.69 -3.53
C GLU A 320 -18.54 -31.48 -4.35
N ALA A 321 -18.98 -32.27 -5.31
CA ALA A 321 -18.09 -33.03 -6.19
C ALA A 321 -17.14 -32.12 -6.99
N ASN A 322 -17.61 -30.96 -7.44
CA ASN A 322 -16.78 -30.01 -8.15
C ASN A 322 -15.86 -29.25 -7.18
N PHE A 323 -16.34 -28.87 -6.00
CA PHE A 323 -15.52 -28.27 -4.96
C PHE A 323 -14.34 -29.18 -4.58
N ARG A 324 -14.60 -30.46 -4.31
CA ARG A 324 -13.56 -31.46 -3.96
C ARG A 324 -12.52 -31.69 -5.06
N LYS A 325 -12.80 -31.34 -6.33
CA LYS A 325 -11.82 -31.38 -7.43
C LYS A 325 -10.84 -30.19 -7.37
N VAL A 326 -11.28 -29.06 -6.86
CA VAL A 326 -10.50 -27.82 -6.79
C VAL A 326 -9.48 -27.87 -5.65
N ILE A 327 -9.90 -28.36 -4.47
CA ILE A 327 -9.05 -28.43 -3.29
C ILE A 327 -8.00 -29.56 -3.40
N LYS A 328 -6.81 -29.30 -2.87
CA LYS A 328 -5.69 -30.25 -2.78
C LYS A 328 -5.57 -30.88 -1.40
N GLN A 329 -6.03 -30.17 -0.39
CA GLN A 329 -6.07 -30.65 1.00
C GLN A 329 -7.24 -31.63 1.15
N LYS A 330 -6.92 -32.94 1.13
CA LYS A 330 -7.90 -34.04 1.20
C LYS A 330 -7.65 -34.89 2.42
N GLU A 331 -8.64 -35.66 2.82
CA GLU A 331 -8.56 -36.64 3.89
C GLU A 331 -7.34 -37.58 3.72
N GLY A 332 -6.59 -37.78 4.80
CA GLY A 332 -5.35 -38.56 4.84
C GLY A 332 -4.09 -37.80 4.34
N ALA A 333 -4.23 -36.62 3.76
CA ALA A 333 -3.07 -35.82 3.32
C ALA A 333 -2.38 -35.15 4.51
N ILE A 334 -1.09 -34.88 4.35
CA ILE A 334 -0.36 -34.04 5.31
C ILE A 334 -0.93 -32.62 5.28
N PHE A 335 -1.29 -32.11 6.45
CA PHE A 335 -1.77 -30.74 6.59
C PHE A 335 -0.68 -29.72 6.21
N SER A 336 -1.05 -28.69 5.48
CA SER A 336 -0.15 -27.60 5.10
C SER A 336 -0.92 -26.29 5.00
N PRO A 337 -0.62 -25.30 5.86
CA PRO A 337 -1.26 -23.98 5.82
C PRO A 337 -1.12 -23.31 4.44
N GLN A 338 0.04 -23.41 3.81
CA GLN A 338 0.28 -22.82 2.48
C GLN A 338 -0.57 -23.49 1.37
N LYS A 339 -0.80 -24.81 1.46
CA LYS A 339 -1.71 -25.48 0.52
C LYS A 339 -3.16 -25.11 0.80
N LEU A 340 -3.54 -24.97 2.07
CA LEU A 340 -4.86 -24.52 2.47
C LEU A 340 -5.17 -23.12 1.93
N GLU A 341 -4.24 -22.19 2.06
CA GLU A 341 -4.37 -20.84 1.48
C GLU A 341 -4.55 -20.89 -0.04
N LYS A 342 -3.78 -21.75 -0.71
CA LYS A 342 -3.93 -21.97 -2.17
C LYS A 342 -5.27 -22.62 -2.53
N ASP A 343 -5.80 -23.50 -1.70
CA ASP A 343 -7.12 -24.10 -1.90
C ASP A 343 -8.23 -23.05 -1.71
N ILE A 344 -8.14 -22.22 -0.69
CA ILE A 344 -9.07 -21.10 -0.47
C ILE A 344 -9.08 -20.20 -1.73
N LYS A 345 -7.90 -19.76 -2.17
CA LYS A 345 -7.78 -18.91 -3.37
C LYS A 345 -8.32 -19.60 -4.63
N ALA A 346 -8.06 -20.89 -4.81
CA ALA A 346 -8.55 -21.65 -5.97
C ALA A 346 -10.07 -21.78 -5.97
N VAL A 347 -10.69 -21.91 -4.80
CA VAL A 347 -12.16 -21.94 -4.66
C VAL A 347 -12.75 -20.56 -4.94
N GLU A 348 -12.19 -19.50 -4.35
CA GLU A 348 -12.60 -18.11 -4.63
C GLU A 348 -12.47 -17.78 -6.12
N ASP A 349 -11.38 -18.20 -6.78
CA ASP A 349 -11.18 -18.01 -8.21
C ASP A 349 -12.25 -18.77 -9.04
N ALA A 350 -12.62 -19.99 -8.61
CA ALA A 350 -13.68 -20.75 -9.29
C ALA A 350 -15.06 -20.06 -9.21
N TYR A 351 -15.38 -19.47 -8.05
CA TYR A 351 -16.58 -18.64 -7.90
C TYR A 351 -16.46 -17.35 -8.70
N GLY A 352 -15.29 -16.72 -8.68
CA GLY A 352 -14.99 -15.49 -9.42
C GLY A 352 -15.18 -15.64 -10.92
N VAL A 353 -14.71 -16.75 -11.51
CA VAL A 353 -14.95 -17.10 -12.95
C VAL A 353 -16.44 -17.21 -13.24
N ALA A 354 -17.23 -17.76 -12.30
CA ALA A 354 -18.67 -17.88 -12.45
C ALA A 354 -19.44 -16.55 -12.23
N GLY A 355 -18.74 -15.50 -11.80
CA GLY A 355 -19.30 -14.16 -11.57
C GLY A 355 -19.73 -13.86 -10.12
N TYR A 356 -19.38 -14.73 -9.19
CA TYR A 356 -19.64 -14.53 -7.77
C TYR A 356 -18.45 -13.80 -7.11
N ALA A 357 -18.30 -12.52 -7.45
CA ALA A 357 -17.15 -11.70 -7.05
C ALA A 357 -17.04 -11.46 -5.53
N ASP A 358 -18.13 -11.61 -4.80
CA ASP A 358 -18.20 -11.45 -3.34
C ASP A 358 -18.08 -12.78 -2.59
N ALA A 359 -17.83 -13.89 -3.29
CA ALA A 359 -17.68 -15.18 -2.65
C ALA A 359 -16.52 -15.15 -1.65
N LYS A 360 -16.80 -15.60 -0.43
CA LYS A 360 -15.81 -15.71 0.65
C LYS A 360 -15.72 -17.14 1.11
N VAL A 361 -14.49 -17.58 1.30
CA VAL A 361 -14.19 -18.91 1.81
C VAL A 361 -13.44 -18.78 3.11
N ALA A 362 -14.07 -19.17 4.20
CA ALA A 362 -13.43 -19.27 5.50
C ALA A 362 -13.16 -20.75 5.81
N VAL A 363 -12.00 -21.05 6.37
CA VAL A 363 -11.69 -22.43 6.79
C VAL A 363 -11.35 -22.41 8.28
N GLN A 364 -12.07 -23.22 9.04
CA GLN A 364 -11.78 -23.49 10.42
C GLN A 364 -11.06 -24.82 10.55
N THR A 365 -9.94 -24.83 11.24
CA THR A 365 -9.19 -26.03 11.56
C THR A 365 -9.48 -26.44 12.99
N THR A 366 -9.88 -27.69 13.24
CA THR A 366 -10.16 -28.20 14.59
C THR A 366 -9.34 -29.46 14.85
N PRO A 367 -8.70 -29.60 16.04
CA PRO A 367 -8.00 -30.84 16.39
C PRO A 367 -8.98 -32.01 16.50
N ALA A 368 -8.67 -33.11 15.79
CA ALA A 368 -9.49 -34.34 15.79
C ALA A 368 -8.85 -35.48 16.60
N GLY A 369 -7.67 -35.23 17.17
CA GLY A 369 -6.89 -36.18 17.95
C GLY A 369 -5.39 -35.96 17.78
N PRO A 370 -4.53 -36.77 18.39
CA PRO A 370 -3.10 -36.65 18.26
C PRO A 370 -2.66 -36.76 16.78
N GLY A 371 -2.07 -35.70 16.24
CA GLY A 371 -1.62 -35.66 14.85
C GLY A 371 -2.74 -35.65 13.79
N LEU A 372 -3.99 -35.32 14.18
CA LEU A 372 -5.13 -35.25 13.28
C LEU A 372 -5.83 -33.90 13.37
N VAL A 373 -6.24 -33.36 12.22
CA VAL A 373 -6.95 -32.10 12.10
C VAL A 373 -8.12 -32.24 11.13
N ASP A 374 -9.28 -31.69 11.52
CA ASP A 374 -10.43 -31.55 10.64
C ASP A 374 -10.43 -30.17 9.99
N LEU A 375 -10.80 -30.13 8.72
CA LEU A 375 -10.97 -28.91 7.95
C LEU A 375 -12.46 -28.66 7.72
N HIS A 376 -12.94 -27.52 8.19
CA HIS A 376 -14.32 -27.10 7.97
C HIS A 376 -14.35 -25.86 7.07
N TYR A 377 -14.77 -26.05 5.81
CA TYR A 377 -14.94 -24.97 4.83
C TYR A 377 -16.32 -24.37 4.96
N LYS A 378 -16.38 -23.08 5.25
CA LYS A 378 -17.61 -22.27 5.24
C LYS A 378 -17.56 -21.31 4.06
N ILE A 379 -18.53 -21.45 3.14
CA ILE A 379 -18.63 -20.68 1.93
C ILE A 379 -19.81 -19.70 2.01
N GLU A 380 -19.55 -18.43 1.75
CA GLU A 380 -20.55 -17.40 1.54
C GLU A 380 -20.48 -17.00 0.07
N GLU A 381 -21.39 -17.56 -0.76
CA GLU A 381 -21.28 -17.43 -2.23
C GLU A 381 -21.58 -16.04 -2.76
N GLY A 382 -22.39 -15.25 -2.03
CA GLY A 382 -22.83 -13.93 -2.48
C GLY A 382 -23.82 -14.01 -3.66
N ILE A 383 -23.89 -12.93 -4.46
CA ILE A 383 -24.76 -12.85 -5.62
C ILE A 383 -23.94 -12.76 -6.91
N LYS A 384 -24.49 -13.31 -8.01
CA LYS A 384 -23.84 -13.21 -9.32
C LYS A 384 -23.82 -11.75 -9.78
N SER A 385 -22.65 -11.27 -10.17
CA SER A 385 -22.39 -9.89 -10.49
C SER A 385 -21.94 -9.68 -11.94
N TYR A 386 -22.26 -8.52 -12.50
CA TYR A 386 -21.90 -8.09 -13.84
C TYR A 386 -21.19 -6.74 -13.78
N VAL A 387 -20.30 -6.48 -14.72
CA VAL A 387 -19.58 -5.21 -14.84
C VAL A 387 -20.56 -4.14 -15.30
N GLU A 388 -20.78 -3.11 -14.49
CA GLU A 388 -21.58 -1.94 -14.90
C GLU A 388 -20.72 -0.94 -15.66
N ARG A 389 -19.65 -0.48 -15.04
CA ARG A 389 -18.71 0.49 -15.61
C ARG A 389 -17.29 0.11 -15.26
N ILE A 390 -16.35 0.59 -16.09
CA ILE A 390 -14.92 0.51 -15.81
C ILE A 390 -14.39 1.94 -15.63
N ASN A 391 -14.02 2.26 -14.41
CA ASN A 391 -13.48 3.55 -14.01
C ASN A 391 -11.97 3.47 -13.96
N ILE A 392 -11.28 4.36 -14.68
CA ILE A 392 -9.81 4.42 -14.70
C ILE A 392 -9.39 5.75 -14.10
N SER A 393 -8.42 5.73 -13.19
CA SER A 393 -7.90 6.91 -12.54
C SER A 393 -6.38 6.83 -12.28
N GLY A 394 -5.75 8.01 -12.08
CA GLY A 394 -4.31 8.11 -11.86
C GLY A 394 -3.47 8.18 -13.15
N ASN A 395 -4.07 8.02 -14.33
CA ASN A 395 -3.41 8.07 -15.63
C ASN A 395 -3.33 9.52 -16.15
N THR A 396 -2.42 10.32 -15.60
CA THR A 396 -2.25 11.73 -15.96
C THR A 396 -1.54 11.94 -17.32
N ARG A 397 -0.75 10.96 -17.75
CA ARG A 397 0.04 10.96 -19.00
C ARG A 397 -0.46 9.93 -19.98
N THR A 398 -0.73 8.70 -19.51
CA THR A 398 -1.17 7.58 -20.35
C THR A 398 -2.61 7.77 -20.78
N LYS A 399 -2.85 7.71 -22.09
CA LYS A 399 -4.20 7.81 -22.64
C LYS A 399 -5.08 6.64 -22.16
N ASP A 400 -6.32 6.92 -21.82
CA ASP A 400 -7.30 5.94 -21.32
C ASP A 400 -7.41 4.69 -22.23
N LYS A 401 -7.39 4.89 -23.55
CA LYS A 401 -7.41 3.79 -24.53
C LYS A 401 -6.26 2.79 -24.39
N VAL A 402 -5.11 3.22 -23.88
CA VAL A 402 -3.93 2.35 -23.68
C VAL A 402 -4.18 1.40 -22.52
N ILE A 403 -4.86 1.86 -21.47
CA ILE A 403 -5.25 1.03 -20.34
C ILE A 403 -6.40 0.11 -20.73
N ARG A 404 -7.46 0.65 -21.35
CA ARG A 404 -8.65 -0.14 -21.73
C ARG A 404 -8.35 -1.31 -22.66
N ARG A 405 -7.40 -1.18 -23.59
CA ARG A 405 -7.05 -2.29 -24.50
C ARG A 405 -6.40 -3.49 -23.80
N GLU A 406 -5.84 -3.30 -22.62
CA GLU A 406 -5.24 -4.36 -21.81
C GLU A 406 -6.26 -5.07 -20.90
N LEU A 407 -7.44 -4.50 -20.75
CA LEU A 407 -8.49 -5.10 -19.94
C LEU A 407 -9.15 -6.25 -20.69
N VAL A 408 -9.40 -7.35 -19.97
CA VAL A 408 -10.03 -8.56 -20.50
C VAL A 408 -11.55 -8.53 -20.33
N LEU A 409 -12.06 -7.56 -19.55
CA LEU A 409 -13.49 -7.37 -19.29
C LEU A 409 -14.00 -6.10 -19.97
N ALA A 410 -15.27 -6.14 -20.32
CA ALA A 410 -16.03 -5.00 -20.84
C ALA A 410 -17.30 -4.76 -20.00
N PRO A 411 -17.86 -3.54 -20.01
CA PRO A 411 -19.17 -3.29 -19.43
C PRO A 411 -20.23 -4.26 -19.98
N GLY A 412 -21.04 -4.85 -19.08
CA GLY A 412 -22.02 -5.88 -19.39
C GLY A 412 -21.53 -7.33 -19.23
N ASP A 413 -20.22 -7.57 -19.19
CA ASP A 413 -19.67 -8.89 -18.94
C ASP A 413 -19.98 -9.38 -17.52
N VAL A 414 -19.94 -10.69 -17.32
CA VAL A 414 -19.90 -11.30 -15.98
C VAL A 414 -18.66 -10.80 -15.23
N PHE A 415 -18.83 -10.41 -13.99
CA PHE A 415 -17.73 -9.88 -13.18
C PHE A 415 -16.78 -11.02 -12.77
N ASP A 416 -15.87 -11.37 -13.66
CA ASP A 416 -14.89 -12.46 -13.48
C ASP A 416 -13.63 -11.89 -12.80
N THR A 417 -13.41 -12.26 -11.54
CA THR A 417 -12.27 -11.78 -10.74
C THR A 417 -10.92 -12.26 -11.29
N VAL A 418 -10.88 -13.44 -11.90
CA VAL A 418 -9.65 -13.96 -12.53
C VAL A 418 -9.28 -13.13 -13.76
N ARG A 419 -10.27 -12.73 -14.57
CA ARG A 419 -10.04 -11.80 -15.68
C ARG A 419 -9.62 -10.40 -15.22
N VAL A 420 -10.12 -9.94 -14.06
CA VAL A 420 -9.63 -8.70 -13.43
C VAL A 420 -8.15 -8.83 -13.07
N ASP A 421 -7.74 -9.93 -12.43
CA ASP A 421 -6.34 -10.19 -12.11
C ASP A 421 -5.44 -10.31 -13.35
N ILE A 422 -5.93 -10.93 -14.42
CA ILE A 422 -5.22 -11.00 -15.70
C ILE A 422 -5.06 -9.58 -16.28
N SER A 423 -6.10 -8.75 -16.24
CA SER A 423 -6.06 -7.36 -16.69
C SER A 423 -5.02 -6.55 -15.90
N LYS A 424 -5.02 -6.69 -14.58
CA LYS A 424 -4.02 -6.07 -13.69
C LYS A 424 -2.60 -6.48 -14.07
N LYS A 425 -2.34 -7.79 -14.23
CA LYS A 425 -1.02 -8.30 -14.62
C LYS A 425 -0.58 -7.81 -16.00
N ARG A 426 -1.50 -7.66 -16.97
CA ARG A 426 -1.19 -7.07 -18.29
C ARG A 426 -0.77 -5.60 -18.14
N LEU A 427 -1.48 -4.82 -17.34
CA LEU A 427 -1.13 -3.42 -17.07
C LEU A 427 0.23 -3.30 -16.38
N GLU A 428 0.51 -4.14 -15.37
CA GLU A 428 1.82 -4.21 -14.71
C GLU A 428 2.93 -4.60 -15.69
N GLY A 429 2.64 -5.52 -16.62
CA GLY A 429 3.53 -5.98 -17.68
C GLY A 429 3.94 -4.90 -18.68
N LEU A 430 3.15 -3.84 -18.85
CA LEU A 430 3.50 -2.70 -19.69
C LEU A 430 4.72 -1.94 -19.16
N GLN A 431 4.99 -2.03 -17.86
CA GLN A 431 6.06 -1.29 -17.19
C GLN A 431 5.91 0.25 -17.25
N TYR A 432 4.68 0.74 -17.44
CA TYR A 432 4.36 2.18 -17.43
C TYR A 432 3.97 2.68 -16.04
N PHE A 433 3.57 1.76 -15.18
CA PHE A 433 3.05 2.02 -13.85
C PHE A 433 3.99 1.48 -12.78
N GLU A 434 4.13 2.22 -11.69
CA GLU A 434 4.80 1.77 -10.46
C GLU A 434 3.88 0.84 -9.66
N LYS A 435 2.58 1.18 -9.65
CA LYS A 435 1.55 0.42 -8.97
C LYS A 435 0.27 0.40 -9.80
N VAL A 436 -0.40 -0.74 -9.82
CA VAL A 436 -1.74 -0.93 -10.41
C VAL A 436 -2.61 -1.57 -9.35
N ASP A 437 -3.66 -0.89 -8.94
CA ASP A 437 -4.68 -1.44 -8.05
C ASP A 437 -5.98 -1.66 -8.85
N SER A 438 -6.68 -2.76 -8.56
CA SER A 438 -7.99 -3.08 -9.14
C SER A 438 -8.93 -3.55 -8.04
N TYR A 439 -10.13 -3.01 -7.99
CA TYR A 439 -11.15 -3.41 -7.03
C TYR A 439 -12.56 -3.19 -7.57
N ALA A 440 -13.48 -4.02 -7.08
CA ALA A 440 -14.90 -3.87 -7.35
C ALA A 440 -15.52 -2.87 -6.37
N SER A 441 -16.50 -2.10 -6.82
CA SER A 441 -17.39 -1.34 -5.96
C SER A 441 -18.84 -1.61 -6.32
N ASP A 442 -19.69 -1.69 -5.30
CA ASP A 442 -21.10 -1.90 -5.50
C ASP A 442 -21.77 -0.69 -6.13
N THR A 443 -22.77 -0.94 -6.94
CA THR A 443 -23.65 0.08 -7.50
C THR A 443 -25.01 0.09 -6.79
N LEU A 444 -25.87 1.04 -7.10
CA LEU A 444 -27.23 1.08 -6.57
C LEU A 444 -28.11 -0.11 -7.06
N VAL A 445 -27.65 -0.83 -8.08
CA VAL A 445 -28.38 -1.97 -8.67
C VAL A 445 -27.76 -3.26 -8.16
N PRO A 446 -28.48 -4.11 -7.42
CA PRO A 446 -27.97 -5.40 -6.97
C PRO A 446 -27.46 -6.27 -8.14
N GLY A 447 -26.32 -6.93 -7.97
CA GLY A 447 -25.68 -7.72 -9.01
C GLY A 447 -24.98 -6.91 -10.10
N ARG A 448 -24.80 -5.61 -9.91
CA ARG A 448 -23.98 -4.74 -10.78
C ARG A 448 -22.85 -4.13 -9.99
N LYS A 449 -21.65 -4.20 -10.54
CA LYS A 449 -20.44 -3.67 -9.90
C LYS A 449 -19.64 -2.81 -10.86
N ASP A 450 -19.11 -1.71 -10.37
CA ASP A 450 -18.11 -0.93 -11.09
C ASP A 450 -16.72 -1.54 -10.87
N LEU A 451 -15.96 -1.71 -11.94
CA LEU A 451 -14.54 -2.08 -11.87
C LEU A 451 -13.69 -0.81 -11.82
N ASN A 452 -13.01 -0.59 -10.72
CA ASN A 452 -12.11 0.55 -10.55
C ASN A 452 -10.67 0.12 -10.78
N ILE A 453 -9.98 0.78 -11.70
CA ILE A 453 -8.56 0.60 -12.00
C ILE A 453 -7.84 1.90 -11.61
N VAL A 454 -6.97 1.81 -10.61
CA VAL A 454 -6.17 2.94 -10.12
C VAL A 454 -4.71 2.69 -10.45
N VAL A 455 -4.11 3.59 -11.22
CA VAL A 455 -2.72 3.45 -11.64
C VAL A 455 -1.85 4.57 -11.09
N GLN A 456 -0.63 4.24 -10.72
CA GLN A 456 0.41 5.20 -10.38
C GLN A 456 1.49 5.15 -11.45
N GLU A 457 1.63 6.24 -12.22
CA GLU A 457 2.55 6.29 -13.34
C GLU A 457 4.01 6.47 -12.91
N LYS A 458 4.92 5.79 -13.60
CA LYS A 458 6.36 5.98 -13.45
C LYS A 458 7.00 6.57 -14.70
N ARG A 459 8.26 6.99 -14.59
CA ARG A 459 9.05 7.41 -15.75
C ARG A 459 9.40 6.20 -16.60
N THR A 460 9.16 6.28 -17.90
CA THR A 460 9.34 5.18 -18.87
C THR A 460 10.51 5.39 -19.81
N GLY A 461 11.18 6.53 -19.70
CA GLY A 461 12.40 6.82 -20.45
C GLY A 461 13.65 6.27 -19.78
N SER A 462 14.56 5.67 -20.52
CA SER A 462 15.87 5.25 -20.06
C SER A 462 16.96 5.56 -21.06
N LEU A 463 18.13 5.87 -20.55
CA LEU A 463 19.36 6.07 -21.31
C LEU A 463 20.41 5.10 -20.77
N ASN A 464 20.80 4.16 -21.60
CA ASN A 464 21.73 3.09 -21.23
C ASN A 464 23.03 3.25 -22.03
N PHE A 465 24.14 3.04 -21.33
CA PHE A 465 25.47 2.97 -21.94
C PHE A 465 26.09 1.62 -21.56
N GLY A 466 26.78 1.02 -22.49
CA GLY A 466 27.48 -0.22 -22.22
C GLY A 466 28.71 -0.37 -23.11
N MET A 467 29.64 -1.20 -22.61
CA MET A 467 30.79 -1.66 -23.36
C MET A 467 30.83 -3.17 -23.30
N GLY A 468 31.19 -3.80 -24.37
CA GLY A 468 31.34 -5.24 -24.48
C GLY A 468 32.55 -5.58 -25.35
N PHE A 469 32.95 -6.83 -25.29
CA PHE A 469 33.98 -7.37 -26.21
C PHE A 469 33.34 -8.53 -26.98
N SER A 470 33.46 -8.47 -28.31
CA SER A 470 33.04 -9.55 -29.18
C SER A 470 34.29 -10.11 -29.85
N SER A 471 34.30 -11.41 -30.15
CA SER A 471 35.37 -12.06 -30.91
C SER A 471 35.45 -11.56 -32.37
N ASP A 472 34.33 -11.08 -32.90
CA ASP A 472 34.19 -10.70 -34.30
C ASP A 472 34.36 -9.18 -34.54
N GLU A 473 33.91 -8.36 -33.56
CA GLU A 473 33.86 -6.89 -33.69
C GLU A 473 34.78 -6.18 -32.67
N GLY A 474 35.63 -6.91 -31.96
CA GLY A 474 36.55 -6.36 -30.96
C GLY A 474 35.85 -5.66 -29.81
N LEU A 475 36.30 -4.48 -29.43
CA LEU A 475 35.68 -3.67 -28.39
C LEU A 475 34.45 -2.93 -28.94
N LEU A 476 33.30 -3.20 -28.31
CA LEU A 476 32.02 -2.58 -28.66
C LEU A 476 31.62 -1.56 -27.60
N GLY A 477 31.23 -0.37 -28.05
CA GLY A 477 30.55 0.61 -27.23
C GLY A 477 29.15 0.84 -27.74
N PHE A 478 28.15 0.99 -26.87
CA PHE A 478 26.81 1.39 -27.31
C PHE A 478 26.19 2.42 -26.39
N ALA A 479 25.34 3.25 -26.97
CA ALA A 479 24.42 4.12 -26.29
C ALA A 479 23.00 3.80 -26.78
N GLU A 480 22.07 3.62 -25.84
CA GLU A 480 20.69 3.28 -26.14
C GLU A 480 19.76 4.26 -25.42
N LEU A 481 18.95 4.99 -26.17
CA LEU A 481 17.82 5.77 -25.67
C LEU A 481 16.55 4.97 -25.92
N SER A 482 15.80 4.67 -24.87
CA SER A 482 14.51 4.01 -25.01
C SER A 482 13.42 4.76 -24.25
N GLN A 483 12.23 4.81 -24.84
CA GLN A 483 11.03 5.39 -24.24
C GLN A 483 9.89 4.38 -24.40
N GLY A 484 9.43 3.83 -23.31
CA GLY A 484 8.16 3.12 -23.24
C GLY A 484 7.01 4.14 -23.20
N ASN A 485 5.79 3.71 -23.49
CA ASN A 485 4.62 4.59 -23.53
C ASN A 485 4.81 5.83 -24.44
N PHE A 486 5.53 5.66 -25.56
CA PHE A 486 5.85 6.76 -26.46
C PHE A 486 4.60 7.30 -27.17
N ASP A 487 4.58 8.61 -27.39
CA ASP A 487 3.52 9.32 -28.13
C ASP A 487 4.15 10.44 -28.95
N ILE A 488 4.29 10.24 -30.26
CA ILE A 488 4.89 11.22 -31.15
C ILE A 488 4.06 12.51 -31.29
N LEU A 489 2.75 12.41 -31.07
CA LEU A 489 1.84 13.56 -31.15
C LEU A 489 1.88 14.43 -29.90
N ASN A 490 2.39 13.92 -28.80
CA ASN A 490 2.56 14.68 -27.56
C ASN A 490 3.96 15.28 -27.49
N TRP A 491 4.21 16.30 -28.30
CA TRP A 491 5.53 16.95 -28.43
C TRP A 491 6.08 17.54 -27.10
N LYS A 492 5.25 17.77 -26.07
CA LYS A 492 5.70 18.29 -24.78
C LYS A 492 6.40 17.23 -23.94
N THR A 493 5.94 16.01 -23.97
CA THR A 493 6.43 14.94 -23.08
C THR A 493 6.84 13.67 -23.83
N PHE A 494 6.41 13.52 -25.10
CA PHE A 494 6.57 12.32 -25.93
C PHE A 494 6.06 11.03 -25.25
N THR A 495 5.02 11.14 -24.40
CA THR A 495 4.46 10.00 -23.66
C THR A 495 2.94 9.97 -23.71
N GLY A 496 2.35 8.76 -23.68
CA GLY A 496 0.92 8.57 -23.49
C GLY A 496 0.23 7.64 -24.49
N ALA A 497 0.79 7.33 -25.64
CA ALA A 497 0.15 6.50 -26.67
C ALA A 497 0.40 4.99 -26.51
N GLY A 498 1.28 4.60 -25.61
CA GLY A 498 1.60 3.20 -25.37
C GLY A 498 2.49 2.57 -26.47
N GLU A 499 3.17 3.39 -27.24
CA GLU A 499 4.15 2.95 -28.24
C GLU A 499 5.52 2.75 -27.59
N LYS A 500 6.42 2.03 -28.26
CA LYS A 500 7.79 1.84 -27.82
C LYS A 500 8.73 2.49 -28.83
N PHE A 501 9.55 3.41 -28.33
CA PHE A 501 10.58 4.05 -29.12
C PHE A 501 11.95 3.65 -28.58
N ARG A 502 12.86 3.26 -29.47
CA ARG A 502 14.24 2.88 -29.14
C ARG A 502 15.17 3.34 -30.23
N ILE A 503 16.23 4.03 -29.83
CA ILE A 503 17.40 4.30 -30.69
C ILE A 503 18.62 3.70 -30.01
N ARG A 504 19.36 2.88 -30.70
CA ARG A 504 20.64 2.34 -30.25
C ARG A 504 21.72 2.68 -31.27
N VAL A 505 22.76 3.29 -30.79
CA VAL A 505 24.00 3.55 -31.60
C VAL A 505 25.06 2.63 -31.02
N GLN A 506 25.69 1.87 -31.91
CA GLN A 506 26.76 0.93 -31.54
C GLN A 506 27.98 1.25 -32.40
N ILE A 507 29.13 1.27 -31.76
CA ILE A 507 30.42 1.51 -32.41
C ILE A 507 31.33 0.34 -31.99
N GLY A 508 31.89 -0.36 -32.99
CA GLY A 508 32.88 -1.41 -32.82
C GLY A 508 34.19 -0.98 -33.42
N THR A 509 35.30 -1.49 -32.89
CA THR A 509 36.60 -1.39 -33.55
C THR A 509 36.75 -2.61 -34.45
N GLU A 510 36.42 -2.49 -35.75
CA GLU A 510 36.84 -3.47 -36.74
C GLU A 510 38.37 -3.40 -36.86
N GLU A 511 39.06 -4.53 -36.79
CA GLU A 511 40.42 -4.70 -37.28
C GLU A 511 40.39 -5.05 -38.75
#